data_371351aa68d1ff25e855f85e40c32c4b
#
_entry.id   371351aa68d1ff25e855f85e40c32c4b
#
_cell.length_a   1.000
_cell.length_b   1.000
_cell.length_c   1.000
_cell.angle_alpha   90.00
_cell.angle_beta   90.00
_cell.angle_gamma   90.00
#
_symmetry.space_group_name_H-M   'P 1'
#
loop_
_entity.id
_entity.type
_entity.pdbx_description
1 polymer ?
#
loop_
_entity_poly.entity_id
_entity_poly.type
_entity_poly.pdbx_seq_one_letter_code
_entity_poly.pdbx_strand_id
1 'polypeptide(L)'
;MWDYSVAVRIIAIKTIRDFVESGPEYADAKEPAFAWYRQTGKANWATPAQLKAEVGSASILKDGRAVFNIAGNKYRIVVWINYPYRVVYIRFIGTHAQYDDIDAQTI
;
A
#
# COMPACT_ATOMS: atom_id res chain seq x y z
N MET A 1 23.64 -5.83 16.91
CA MET A 1 23.91 -4.61 16.18
C MET A 1 22.65 -4.07 15.54
N TRP A 2 22.51 -2.80 15.56
CA TRP A 2 21.31 -2.17 15.03
C TRP A 2 21.36 -2.04 13.53
N ASP A 3 20.24 -2.29 12.91
CA ASP A 3 20.06 -2.02 11.50
C ASP A 3 18.88 -1.06 11.35
N TYR A 4 19.18 0.20 11.13
CA TYR A 4 18.18 1.24 11.04
C TYR A 4 17.70 1.46 9.62
N SER A 5 18.31 0.77 8.65
CA SER A 5 18.13 1.11 7.25
C SER A 5 16.94 0.43 6.60
N VAL A 6 16.40 -0.61 7.21
CA VAL A 6 15.54 -1.54 6.47
C VAL A 6 14.07 -1.41 6.72
N ALA A 7 13.66 -0.71 7.76
CA ALA A 7 12.24 -0.68 8.08
C ALA A 7 11.54 0.45 7.34
N VAL A 8 10.51 0.11 6.58
CA VAL A 8 9.53 1.08 6.10
C VAL A 8 8.51 1.27 7.21
N ARG A 9 8.25 2.51 7.56
CA ARG A 9 7.17 2.85 8.48
C ARG A 9 5.89 3.04 7.69
N ILE A 10 4.82 2.38 8.10
CA ILE A 10 3.54 2.46 7.40
C ILE A 10 2.52 3.15 8.29
N ILE A 11 1.87 4.17 7.76
CA ILE A 11 0.82 4.92 8.42
C ILE A 11 -0.44 4.82 7.57
N ALA A 12 -1.48 4.13 8.01
CA ALA A 12 -1.46 3.38 9.25
C ALA A 12 -2.23 2.07 9.06
N ILE A 13 -1.87 1.07 9.83
CA ILE A 13 -2.57 -0.23 9.81
C ILE A 13 -4.06 -0.09 10.13
N LYS A 14 -4.44 0.95 10.89
CA LYS A 14 -5.84 1.21 11.20
C LYS A 14 -6.69 1.37 9.94
N THR A 15 -6.15 1.97 8.90
CA THR A 15 -6.87 2.14 7.63
C THR A 15 -7.26 0.78 7.04
N ILE A 16 -6.34 -0.19 7.09
CA ILE A 16 -6.61 -1.55 6.63
C ILE A 16 -7.65 -2.21 7.52
N ARG A 17 -7.46 -2.11 8.83
CA ARG A 17 -8.33 -2.74 9.82
C ARG A 17 -9.76 -2.22 9.70
N ASP A 18 -9.91 -0.91 9.59
CA ASP A 18 -11.24 -0.29 9.46
C ASP A 18 -11.95 -0.75 8.19
N PHE A 19 -11.21 -0.89 7.09
CA PHE A 19 -11.81 -1.34 5.83
C PHE A 19 -12.30 -2.79 5.93
N VAL A 20 -11.44 -3.70 6.40
CA VAL A 20 -11.81 -5.13 6.44
C VAL A 20 -12.92 -5.41 7.45
N GLU A 21 -13.13 -4.51 8.41
CA GLU A 21 -14.20 -4.62 9.39
C GLU A 21 -15.45 -3.84 9.00
N SER A 22 -15.42 -3.09 7.91
CA SER A 22 -16.54 -2.24 7.51
C SER A 22 -17.71 -3.00 6.90
N GLY A 23 -17.50 -4.26 6.54
CA GLY A 23 -18.58 -5.12 6.05
C GLY A 23 -18.09 -6.54 5.84
N PRO A 24 -18.99 -7.54 5.97
CA PRO A 24 -18.60 -8.95 5.78
C PRO A 24 -18.14 -9.25 4.36
N GLU A 25 -18.57 -8.46 3.38
CA GLU A 25 -18.14 -8.61 1.98
C GLU A 25 -16.66 -8.34 1.78
N TYR A 26 -16.01 -7.65 2.73
CA TYR A 26 -14.58 -7.31 2.65
C TYR A 26 -13.70 -8.24 3.48
N ALA A 27 -14.27 -9.29 4.06
CA ALA A 27 -13.51 -10.19 4.93
C ALA A 27 -12.36 -10.89 4.21
N ASP A 28 -12.51 -11.14 2.91
CA ASP A 28 -11.45 -11.77 2.11
C ASP A 28 -10.29 -10.84 1.78
N ALA A 29 -10.41 -9.55 2.06
CA ALA A 29 -9.31 -8.60 1.94
C ALA A 29 -8.33 -8.70 3.11
N LYS A 30 -8.74 -9.29 4.23
CA LYS A 30 -7.97 -9.24 5.48
C LYS A 30 -6.57 -9.82 5.32
N GLU A 31 -6.47 -11.09 4.92
CA GLU A 31 -5.16 -11.74 4.82
C GLU A 31 -4.27 -11.11 3.75
N PRO A 32 -4.76 -10.84 2.53
CA PRO A 32 -3.92 -10.19 1.53
C PRO A 32 -3.45 -8.79 1.95
N ALA A 33 -4.31 -8.01 2.60
CA ALA A 33 -3.94 -6.65 3.02
C ALA A 33 -2.92 -6.68 4.15
N PHE A 34 -3.07 -7.56 5.12
CA PHE A 34 -2.08 -7.69 6.20
C PHE A 34 -0.78 -8.31 5.70
N ALA A 35 -0.83 -9.22 4.72
CA ALA A 35 0.37 -9.72 4.06
C ALA A 35 1.11 -8.59 3.35
N TRP A 36 0.39 -7.73 2.63
CA TRP A 36 0.97 -6.54 2.02
C TRP A 36 1.63 -5.64 3.07
N TYR A 37 0.96 -5.43 4.20
CA TYR A 37 1.50 -4.62 5.29
C TYR A 37 2.82 -5.18 5.82
N ARG A 38 2.86 -6.49 6.08
CA ARG A 38 4.07 -7.14 6.58
C ARG A 38 5.22 -7.07 5.59
N GLN A 39 4.94 -7.35 4.31
CA GLN A 39 5.96 -7.33 3.26
C GLN A 39 6.48 -5.91 3.03
N THR A 40 5.59 -4.94 2.98
CA THR A 40 5.95 -3.54 2.78
C THR A 40 6.79 -3.01 3.94
N GLY A 41 6.47 -3.44 5.16
CA GLY A 41 7.24 -3.06 6.34
C GLY A 41 8.69 -3.52 6.32
N LYS A 42 9.01 -4.54 5.53
CA LYS A 42 10.37 -5.06 5.37
C LYS A 42 11.10 -4.46 4.17
N ALA A 43 10.41 -3.67 3.37
CA ALA A 43 10.99 -3.09 2.17
C ALA A 43 11.96 -1.96 2.51
N ASN A 44 12.77 -1.58 1.53
CA ASN A 44 13.72 -0.47 1.69
C ASN A 44 13.86 0.26 0.35
N TRP A 45 12.74 0.73 -0.19
CA TRP A 45 12.74 1.42 -1.47
C TRP A 45 13.22 2.85 -1.30
N ALA A 46 14.32 3.19 -1.94
CA ALA A 46 14.84 4.54 -1.95
C ALA A 46 14.26 5.36 -3.11
N THR A 47 13.74 4.68 -4.13
CA THR A 47 13.24 5.31 -5.36
C THR A 47 12.02 4.57 -5.89
N PRO A 48 11.19 5.24 -6.71
CA PRO A 48 10.11 4.55 -7.41
C PRO A 48 10.57 3.38 -8.28
N ALA A 49 11.77 3.51 -8.87
CA ALA A 49 12.32 2.44 -9.70
C ALA A 49 12.60 1.19 -8.89
N GLN A 50 13.09 1.34 -7.66
CA GLN A 50 13.33 0.20 -6.77
C GLN A 50 12.02 -0.48 -6.38
N LEU A 51 10.99 0.31 -6.08
CA LEU A 51 9.66 -0.24 -5.81
C LEU A 51 9.15 -1.05 -7.00
N LYS A 52 9.21 -0.48 -8.18
CA LYS A 52 8.71 -1.13 -9.39
C LYS A 52 9.49 -2.42 -9.69
N ALA A 53 10.79 -2.42 -9.46
CA ALA A 53 11.62 -3.61 -9.67
C ALA A 53 11.25 -4.75 -8.71
N GLU A 54 10.91 -4.42 -7.48
CA GLU A 54 10.54 -5.42 -6.48
C GLU A 54 9.09 -5.86 -6.61
N VAL A 55 8.19 -4.91 -6.88
CA VAL A 55 6.74 -5.16 -6.97
C VAL A 55 6.28 -4.78 -8.37
N GLY A 56 6.49 -5.70 -9.31
CA GLY A 56 6.22 -5.43 -10.72
C GLY A 56 4.77 -5.09 -11.05
N SER A 57 3.82 -5.57 -10.23
CA SER A 57 2.40 -5.27 -10.41
C SER A 57 1.97 -3.92 -9.89
N ALA A 58 2.83 -3.21 -9.15
CA ALA A 58 2.50 -1.90 -8.64
C ALA A 58 2.47 -0.87 -9.76
N SER A 59 1.53 0.07 -9.67
CA SER A 59 1.46 1.22 -10.58
C SER A 59 2.14 2.40 -9.91
N ILE A 60 3.13 2.97 -10.57
CA ILE A 60 3.87 4.11 -10.07
C ILE A 60 3.25 5.37 -10.64
N LEU A 61 2.78 6.24 -9.76
CA LEU A 61 2.18 7.51 -10.13
C LEU A 61 3.14 8.66 -9.82
N LYS A 62 2.71 9.88 -10.10
CA LYS A 62 3.52 11.09 -9.83
C LYS A 62 3.58 11.38 -8.33
N ASP A 63 4.58 12.16 -7.95
CA ASP A 63 4.71 12.76 -6.62
C ASP A 63 4.69 11.74 -5.48
N GLY A 64 5.34 10.62 -5.69
CA GLY A 64 5.50 9.60 -4.65
C GLY A 64 4.31 8.70 -4.46
N ARG A 65 3.30 8.80 -5.29
CA ARG A 65 2.12 7.93 -5.17
C ARG A 65 2.31 6.61 -5.90
N ALA A 66 1.71 5.58 -5.35
CA ALA A 66 1.73 4.24 -5.95
C ALA A 66 0.43 3.51 -5.62
N VAL A 67 0.10 2.55 -6.46
CA VAL A 67 -1.10 1.72 -6.29
C VAL A 67 -0.69 0.27 -6.29
N PHE A 68 -1.10 -0.46 -5.28
CA PHE A 68 -0.87 -1.89 -5.17
C PHE A 68 -2.16 -2.65 -5.42
N ASN A 69 -2.05 -3.74 -6.17
CA ASN A 69 -3.14 -4.68 -6.35
C ASN A 69 -2.99 -5.79 -5.32
N ILE A 70 -4.07 -6.14 -4.65
CA ILE A 70 -4.07 -7.25 -3.70
C ILE A 70 -5.25 -8.17 -3.98
N ALA A 71 -5.17 -9.40 -3.48
CA ALA A 71 -6.21 -10.41 -3.68
C ALA A 71 -6.56 -10.60 -5.16
N GLY A 72 -5.52 -10.78 -6.00
CA GLY A 72 -5.73 -11.03 -7.43
C GLY A 72 -6.45 -9.89 -8.16
N ASN A 73 -6.12 -8.65 -7.85
CA ASN A 73 -6.73 -7.45 -8.40
C ASN A 73 -8.13 -7.11 -7.86
N LYS A 74 -8.60 -7.85 -6.87
CA LYS A 74 -9.92 -7.57 -6.31
C LYS A 74 -9.94 -6.26 -5.53
N TYR A 75 -8.83 -5.95 -4.88
CA TYR A 75 -8.69 -4.75 -4.04
C TYR A 75 -7.48 -3.94 -4.47
N ARG A 76 -7.52 -2.64 -4.16
CA ARG A 76 -6.45 -1.69 -4.43
C ARG A 76 -6.05 -0.98 -3.15
N ILE A 77 -4.73 -0.76 -2.97
CA ILE A 77 -4.21 0.09 -1.91
C ILE A 77 -3.46 1.23 -2.58
N VAL A 78 -3.86 2.46 -2.27
CA VAL A 78 -3.20 3.67 -2.77
C VAL A 78 -2.37 4.25 -1.64
N VAL A 79 -1.10 4.55 -1.93
CA VAL A 79 -0.18 5.09 -0.95
C VAL A 79 0.49 6.35 -1.48
N TRP A 80 0.97 7.18 -0.55
CA TRP A 80 1.96 8.20 -0.80
C TRP A 80 3.23 7.81 -0.06
N ILE A 81 4.37 7.83 -0.75
CA ILE A 81 5.64 7.37 -0.19
C ILE A 81 6.59 8.55 -0.06
N ASN A 82 7.09 8.75 1.16
CA ASN A 82 8.21 9.62 1.40
C ASN A 82 9.47 8.75 1.32
N TYR A 83 10.06 8.67 0.16
CA TYR A 83 11.19 7.78 -0.09
C TYR A 83 12.40 8.08 0.79
N PRO A 84 12.82 9.36 0.96
CA PRO A 84 13.97 9.66 1.82
C PRO A 84 13.83 9.16 3.25
N TYR A 85 12.63 9.24 3.81
CA TYR A 85 12.38 8.84 5.19
C TYR A 85 11.83 7.43 5.32
N ARG A 86 11.59 6.74 4.22
CA ARG A 86 11.02 5.39 4.21
C ARG A 86 9.68 5.33 4.93
N VAL A 87 8.81 6.28 4.65
CA VAL A 87 7.46 6.32 5.23
C VAL A 87 6.44 6.11 4.13
N VAL A 88 5.53 5.18 4.34
CA VAL A 88 4.43 4.88 3.43
C VAL A 88 3.13 5.28 4.10
N TYR A 89 2.43 6.24 3.51
CA TYR A 89 1.13 6.67 4.00
C TYR A 89 0.05 5.99 3.18
N ILE A 90 -0.80 5.21 3.85
CA ILE A 90 -1.96 4.59 3.19
C ILE A 90 -3.02 5.68 3.01
N ARG A 91 -3.35 5.96 1.76
CA ARG A 91 -4.33 7.01 1.42
C ARG A 91 -5.70 6.42 1.12
N PHE A 92 -5.76 5.17 0.70
CA PHE A 92 -7.00 4.53 0.31
C PHE A 92 -6.81 3.01 0.28
N ILE A 93 -7.83 2.29 0.71
CA ILE A 93 -7.97 0.86 0.43
C ILE A 93 -9.43 0.61 0.07
N GLY A 94 -9.66 -0.15 -0.98
CA GLY A 94 -11.02 -0.45 -1.43
C GLY A 94 -11.06 -1.48 -2.53
N THR A 95 -12.28 -1.78 -2.97
CA THR A 95 -12.51 -2.64 -4.12
C THR A 95 -12.10 -1.92 -5.40
N HIS A 96 -12.00 -2.69 -6.50
CA HIS A 96 -11.72 -2.10 -7.81
C HIS A 96 -12.78 -1.04 -8.17
N ALA A 97 -14.05 -1.32 -7.92
CA ALA A 97 -15.13 -0.37 -8.20
C ALA A 97 -15.00 0.90 -7.37
N GLN A 98 -14.66 0.78 -6.09
CA GLN A 98 -14.43 1.94 -5.22
C GLN A 98 -13.22 2.73 -5.69
N TYR A 99 -12.17 2.05 -6.13
CA TYR A 99 -10.98 2.69 -6.68
C TYR A 99 -11.30 3.51 -7.93
N ASP A 100 -12.20 3.02 -8.78
CA ASP A 100 -12.58 3.73 -10.00
C ASP A 100 -13.31 5.05 -9.70
N ASP A 101 -13.83 5.22 -8.50
CA ASP A 101 -14.54 6.43 -8.08
C ASP A 101 -13.64 7.49 -7.46
N ILE A 102 -12.36 7.21 -7.28
CA ILE A 102 -11.41 8.16 -6.68
C ILE A 102 -10.32 8.52 -7.68
N ASP A 103 -9.64 9.62 -7.41
CA ASP A 103 -8.43 9.98 -8.15
C ASP A 103 -7.22 9.61 -7.30
N ALA A 104 -6.54 8.53 -7.69
CA ALA A 104 -5.39 8.02 -6.94
C ALA A 104 -4.24 9.02 -6.88
N GLN A 105 -4.17 9.97 -7.82
CA GLN A 105 -3.11 10.97 -7.83
C GLN A 105 -3.33 12.08 -6.79
N THR A 106 -4.55 12.27 -6.33
CA THR A 106 -4.89 13.39 -5.44
C THR A 106 -5.48 12.97 -4.10
N ILE A 107 -5.90 11.75 -3.97
CA ILE A 107 -6.56 11.30 -2.75
C ILE A 107 -5.65 11.36 -1.52
#